data_d6583cd05111acca00244926a6d418c8
#
_entry.id   d6583cd05111acca00244926a6d418c8
#
_cell.length_a   1.000
_cell.length_b   1.000
_cell.length_c   1.000
_cell.angle_alpha   90.00
_cell.angle_beta   90.00
_cell.angle_gamma   90.00
#
_symmetry.space_group_name_H-M   'P 1'
#
loop_
_entity.id
_entity.type
_entity.pdbx_description
1 polymer ?
#
loop_
_entity_poly.entity_id
_entity_poly.type
_entity_poly.pdbx_seq_one_letter_code
_entity_poly.pdbx_strand_id
1 'polypeptide(L)'
;MEIAYTKTTLANGLDVILHEDHTLPIVAVNVWYHVGSKDERPGLTGFAHLFEHLMFEGSAHHDHGYFPPLQDAGAAGNGATIPERSNTWEVVRTGALELALFL
;
A
#
# COMPACT_ATOMS: atom_id res chain seq x y z
N MET A 1 -18.69 -15.07 9.32
CA MET A 1 -17.42 -14.82 10.03
C MET A 1 -17.32 -13.32 10.29
N GLU A 2 -17.22 -12.91 11.53
CA GLU A 2 -17.10 -11.51 11.92
C GLU A 2 -15.63 -11.21 12.20
N ILE A 3 -15.08 -10.17 11.57
CA ILE A 3 -13.70 -9.74 11.77
C ILE A 3 -13.72 -8.50 12.67
N ALA A 4 -13.15 -8.63 13.85
CA ALA A 4 -13.01 -7.50 14.77
C ALA A 4 -11.93 -6.53 14.26
N TYR A 5 -12.26 -5.24 14.23
CA TYR A 5 -11.32 -4.20 13.80
C TYR A 5 -11.53 -2.91 14.58
N THR A 6 -10.50 -2.08 14.60
CA THR A 6 -10.56 -0.70 15.11
C THR A 6 -10.36 0.27 13.96
N LYS A 7 -11.19 1.30 13.86
CA LYS A 7 -11.07 2.35 12.86
C LYS A 7 -10.78 3.70 13.55
N THR A 8 -9.76 4.39 13.04
CA THR A 8 -9.37 5.73 13.49
C THR A 8 -9.11 6.62 12.29
N THR A 9 -9.51 7.88 12.37
CA THR A 9 -9.20 8.89 11.35
C THR A 9 -8.10 9.81 11.89
N LEU A 10 -6.99 9.92 11.15
CA LEU A 10 -5.89 10.81 11.52
C LEU A 10 -6.25 12.27 11.23
N ALA A 11 -5.46 13.20 11.79
CA ALA A 11 -5.68 14.64 11.64
C ALA A 11 -5.64 15.12 10.17
N ASN A 12 -4.91 14.41 9.30
CA ASN A 12 -4.86 14.68 7.86
C ASN A 12 -6.02 14.07 7.05
N GLY A 13 -6.97 13.41 7.71
CA GLY A 13 -8.12 12.76 7.07
C GLY A 13 -7.91 11.31 6.64
N LEU A 14 -6.72 10.74 6.84
CA LEU A 14 -6.45 9.34 6.54
C LEU A 14 -7.20 8.41 7.51
N ASP A 15 -8.00 7.51 6.98
CA ASP A 15 -8.62 6.43 7.75
C ASP A 15 -7.63 5.28 7.94
N VAL A 16 -7.46 4.86 9.20
CA VAL A 16 -6.62 3.72 9.57
C VAL A 16 -7.51 2.64 10.17
N ILE A 17 -7.46 1.45 9.58
CA ILE A 17 -8.19 0.27 10.05
C ILE A 17 -7.18 -0.75 10.54
N LEU A 18 -7.32 -1.18 11.78
CA LEU A 18 -6.44 -2.15 12.42
C LEU A 18 -7.23 -3.40 12.80
N HIS A 19 -6.70 -4.55 12.43
CA HIS A 19 -7.17 -5.85 12.87
C HIS A 19 -5.99 -6.60 13.49
N GLU A 20 -6.15 -7.02 14.73
CA GLU A 20 -5.13 -7.76 15.47
C GLU A 20 -5.37 -9.26 15.40
N ASP A 21 -4.36 -10.00 14.95
CA ASP A 21 -4.29 -11.45 15.00
C ASP A 21 -2.84 -11.85 15.31
N HIS A 22 -2.61 -12.38 16.48
CA HIS A 22 -1.28 -12.74 16.98
C HIS A 22 -0.88 -14.20 16.70
N THR A 23 -1.58 -14.87 15.79
CA THR A 23 -1.31 -16.27 15.43
C THR A 23 0.06 -16.45 14.78
N LEU A 24 0.49 -15.46 13.98
CA LEU A 24 1.76 -15.44 13.27
C LEU A 24 2.47 -14.07 13.44
N PRO A 25 3.82 -14.05 13.47
CA PRO A 25 4.59 -12.79 13.60
C PRO A 25 4.72 -12.05 12.25
N ILE A 26 3.60 -11.84 11.58
CA ILE A 26 3.53 -11.13 10.29
C ILE A 26 2.49 -10.01 10.37
N VAL A 27 2.66 -9.00 9.53
CA VAL A 27 1.72 -7.89 9.37
C VAL A 27 1.44 -7.69 7.88
N ALA A 28 0.17 -7.61 7.52
CA ALA A 28 -0.25 -7.18 6.20
C ALA A 28 -0.55 -5.67 6.24
N VAL A 29 0.09 -4.90 5.38
CA VAL A 29 -0.18 -3.47 5.21
C VAL A 29 -0.83 -3.29 3.85
N ASN A 30 -1.97 -2.60 3.81
CA ASN A 30 -2.68 -2.29 2.58
C ASN A 30 -2.99 -0.80 2.55
N VAL A 31 -2.45 -0.09 1.56
CA VAL A 31 -2.72 1.32 1.34
C VAL A 31 -3.69 1.45 0.17
N TRP A 32 -4.79 2.12 0.42
CA TRP A 32 -5.90 2.23 -0.50
C TRP A 32 -6.12 3.68 -0.92
N TYR A 33 -6.05 3.92 -2.23
CA TYR A 33 -6.38 5.20 -2.84
C TYR A 33 -7.73 5.09 -3.56
N HIS A 34 -8.70 5.88 -3.15
CA HIS A 34 -10.04 5.88 -3.74
C HIS A 34 -10.07 6.66 -5.06
N VAL A 35 -9.11 6.37 -5.94
CA VAL A 35 -8.97 6.92 -7.29
C VAL A 35 -8.57 5.81 -8.26
N GLY A 36 -9.03 5.90 -9.48
CA GLY A 36 -8.75 4.91 -10.51
C GLY A 36 -9.00 5.45 -11.90
N SER A 37 -9.10 4.58 -12.90
CA SER A 37 -9.24 5.00 -14.28
C SER A 37 -10.54 5.78 -14.58
N LYS A 38 -11.57 5.66 -13.75
CA LYS A 38 -12.81 6.45 -13.84
C LYS A 38 -12.59 7.95 -13.64
N ASP A 39 -11.54 8.33 -12.90
CA ASP A 39 -11.23 9.72 -12.57
C ASP A 39 -10.35 10.38 -13.64
N GLU A 40 -9.95 9.63 -14.67
CA GLU A 40 -9.11 10.11 -15.75
C GLU A 40 -9.88 10.96 -16.76
N ARG A 41 -9.22 12.01 -17.26
CA ARG A 41 -9.78 12.88 -18.31
C ARG A 41 -9.41 12.36 -19.69
N PRO A 42 -10.24 12.58 -20.72
CA PRO A 42 -9.88 12.29 -22.11
C PRO A 42 -8.54 12.93 -22.48
N GLY A 43 -7.64 12.15 -23.10
CA GLY A 43 -6.27 12.55 -23.44
C GLY A 43 -5.25 12.32 -22.33
N LEU A 44 -5.68 11.93 -21.12
CA LEU A 44 -4.82 11.62 -19.98
C LEU A 44 -5.12 10.21 -19.43
N THR A 45 -5.55 9.31 -20.30
CA THR A 45 -5.87 7.92 -19.95
C THR A 45 -4.60 7.12 -19.66
N GLY A 46 -4.68 6.22 -18.69
CA GLY A 46 -3.54 5.38 -18.25
C GLY A 46 -2.69 5.99 -17.14
N PHE A 47 -2.98 7.21 -16.69
CA PHE A 47 -2.20 7.87 -15.63
C PHE A 47 -2.30 7.15 -14.28
N ALA A 48 -3.47 6.67 -13.90
CA ALA A 48 -3.62 5.94 -12.64
C ALA A 48 -2.74 4.68 -12.61
N HIS A 49 -2.72 3.93 -13.70
CA HIS A 49 -1.87 2.75 -13.87
C HIS A 49 -0.38 3.13 -13.94
N LEU A 50 -0.04 4.22 -14.64
CA LEU A 50 1.33 4.72 -14.67
C LEU A 50 1.83 5.09 -13.27
N PHE A 51 1.02 5.81 -12.48
CA PHE A 51 1.38 6.16 -11.11
C PHE A 51 1.58 4.93 -10.22
N GLU A 52 0.78 3.88 -10.38
CA GLU A 52 1.00 2.61 -9.69
C GLU A 52 2.41 2.08 -9.96
N HIS A 53 2.83 2.04 -11.22
CA HIS A 53 4.19 1.59 -11.57
C HIS A 53 5.26 2.53 -10.99
N LEU A 54 5.08 3.85 -11.08
CA LEU A 54 6.04 4.82 -10.57
C LEU A 54 6.23 4.71 -9.06
N MET A 55 5.20 4.39 -8.30
CA MET A 55 5.29 4.18 -6.86
C MET A 55 6.23 3.03 -6.47
N PHE A 56 6.41 2.04 -7.34
CA PHE A 56 7.33 0.93 -7.12
C PHE A 56 8.78 1.21 -7.53
N GLU A 57 9.03 2.27 -8.28
CA GLU A 57 10.37 2.64 -8.73
C GLU A 57 11.19 3.36 -7.66
N GLY A 58 10.54 4.15 -6.79
CA GLY A 58 11.20 4.84 -5.69
C GLY A 58 10.55 6.17 -5.32
N SER A 59 11.14 6.82 -4.34
CA SER A 59 10.70 8.12 -3.83
C SER A 59 11.90 9.06 -3.64
N ALA A 60 11.63 10.32 -3.32
CA ALA A 60 12.67 11.32 -3.08
C ALA A 60 13.63 10.94 -1.92
N HIS A 61 13.17 10.14 -0.99
CA HIS A 61 13.95 9.69 0.17
C HIS A 61 14.44 8.24 0.05
N HIS A 62 14.00 7.52 -0.97
CA HIS A 62 14.44 6.16 -1.26
C HIS A 62 14.33 5.89 -2.77
N ASP A 63 15.44 6.05 -3.49
CA ASP A 63 15.52 6.03 -4.95
C ASP A 63 16.16 4.74 -5.50
N HIS A 64 15.97 3.63 -4.80
CA HIS A 64 16.55 2.33 -5.18
C HIS A 64 15.50 1.24 -5.40
N GLY A 65 14.27 1.64 -5.72
CA GLY A 65 13.14 0.73 -5.92
C GLY A 65 12.44 0.34 -4.61
N TYR A 66 11.17 -0.02 -4.75
CA TYR A 66 10.30 -0.39 -3.63
C TYR A 66 10.56 -1.81 -3.12
N PHE A 67 10.69 -2.77 -4.05
CA PHE A 67 10.75 -4.18 -3.70
C PHE A 67 12.07 -4.68 -3.10
N PRO A 68 13.28 -4.20 -3.54
CA PRO A 68 14.53 -4.77 -3.05
C PRO A 68 14.65 -4.79 -1.52
N PRO A 69 14.42 -3.67 -0.78
CA PRO A 69 14.52 -3.71 0.68
C PRO A 69 13.44 -4.58 1.33
N LEU A 70 12.26 -4.68 0.73
CA LEU A 70 11.20 -5.58 1.21
C LEU A 70 11.57 -7.05 1.00
N GLN A 71 12.14 -7.39 -0.16
CA GLN A 71 12.61 -8.75 -0.44
C GLN A 71 13.74 -9.17 0.48
N ASP A 72 14.68 -8.26 0.77
CA ASP A 72 15.76 -8.49 1.74
C ASP A 72 15.22 -8.74 3.15
N ALA A 73 14.11 -8.08 3.50
CA ALA A 73 13.40 -8.30 4.77
C ALA A 73 12.50 -9.55 4.75
N GLY A 74 12.44 -10.29 3.64
CA GLY A 74 11.59 -11.48 3.49
C GLY A 74 10.10 -11.17 3.31
N ALA A 75 9.77 -9.99 2.79
CA ALA A 75 8.41 -9.54 2.53
C ALA A 75 7.94 -9.91 1.12
N ALA A 76 6.62 -9.93 0.94
CA ALA A 76 5.96 -10.03 -0.36
C ALA A 76 4.94 -8.91 -0.50
N GLY A 77 4.78 -8.37 -1.70
CA GLY A 77 3.83 -7.30 -1.95
C GLY A 77 3.47 -7.17 -3.42
N ASN A 78 2.45 -6.39 -3.70
CA ASN A 78 1.99 -6.06 -5.05
C ASN A 78 1.07 -4.83 -5.02
N GLY A 79 0.60 -4.42 -6.18
CA GLY A 79 -0.37 -3.36 -6.35
C GLY A 79 -1.37 -3.66 -7.45
N ALA A 80 -2.48 -2.93 -7.46
CA ALA A 80 -3.50 -3.03 -8.50
C ALA A 80 -4.24 -1.70 -8.67
N THR A 81 -4.53 -1.36 -9.93
CA THR A 81 -5.40 -0.24 -10.30
C THR A 81 -6.60 -0.77 -11.06
N ILE A 82 -7.79 -0.39 -10.60
CA ILE A 82 -9.07 -0.66 -11.25
C ILE A 82 -9.83 0.65 -11.42
N PRO A 83 -11.00 0.69 -12.11
CA PRO A 83 -11.73 1.95 -12.33
C PRO A 83 -12.00 2.77 -11.07
N GLU A 84 -12.28 2.13 -9.94
CA GLU A 84 -12.69 2.80 -8.69
C GLU A 84 -11.57 3.05 -7.71
N ARG A 85 -10.42 2.37 -7.87
CA ARG A 85 -9.36 2.43 -6.85
C ARG A 85 -7.98 2.06 -7.37
N SER A 86 -6.97 2.53 -6.65
CA SER A 86 -5.60 1.98 -6.69
C SER A 86 -5.21 1.56 -5.28
N ASN A 87 -4.61 0.40 -5.14
CA ASN A 87 -4.12 -0.07 -3.84
C ASN A 87 -2.80 -0.80 -3.97
N THR A 88 -1.96 -0.64 -2.97
CA THR A 88 -0.73 -1.39 -2.77
C THR A 88 -0.82 -2.18 -1.48
N TRP A 89 -0.22 -3.34 -1.45
CA TRP A 89 -0.19 -4.16 -0.25
C TRP A 89 1.12 -4.94 -0.13
N GLU A 90 1.55 -5.14 1.08
CA GLU A 90 2.69 -5.98 1.42
C GLU A 90 2.40 -6.80 2.67
N VAL A 91 3.05 -7.96 2.76
CA VAL A 91 3.07 -8.80 3.96
C VAL A 91 4.51 -8.87 4.44
N VAL A 92 4.74 -8.41 5.65
CA VAL A 92 6.06 -8.28 6.26
C VAL A 92 6.11 -8.99 7.61
N ARG A 93 7.31 -9.32 8.07
CA ARG A 93 7.51 -9.70 9.48
C ARG A 93 7.27 -8.49 10.38
N THR A 94 6.82 -8.71 11.60
CA THR A 94 6.52 -7.63 12.56
C THR A 94 7.69 -6.67 12.75
N GLY A 95 8.93 -7.16 12.72
CA GLY A 95 10.13 -6.32 12.80
C GLY A 95 10.41 -5.44 11.59
N ALA A 96 9.74 -5.67 10.46
CA ALA A 96 9.88 -4.87 9.22
C ALA A 96 8.68 -3.95 8.95
N LEU A 97 7.74 -3.82 9.89
CA LEU A 97 6.56 -2.96 9.73
C LEU A 97 6.93 -1.50 9.47
N GLU A 98 7.91 -0.98 10.18
CA GLU A 98 8.37 0.40 10.02
C GLU A 98 8.96 0.64 8.62
N LEU A 99 9.72 -0.32 8.09
CA LEU A 99 10.22 -0.28 6.71
C LEU A 99 9.07 -0.23 5.70
N ALA A 100 8.07 -1.08 5.86
CA ALA A 100 6.90 -1.12 4.97
C ALA A 100 6.11 0.20 4.97
N LEU A 101 6.02 0.87 6.12
CA LEU A 101 5.35 2.17 6.24
C LEU A 101 6.21 3.35 5.74
N PHE A 102 7.53 3.18 5.68
CA PHE A 102 8.45 4.20 5.16
C PHE A 102 8.48 4.24 3.64
N LEU A 103 8.40 3.08 2.98
CA LEU A 103 8.45 2.95 1.52
C LEU A 103 7.14 3.40 0.88
#